data_a2f4a81066becc3bec42cdbd048f6595
#
_entry.id   a2f4a81066becc3bec42cdbd048f6595
#
_cell.length_a   1.000
_cell.length_b   1.000
_cell.length_c   1.000
_cell.angle_alpha   90.00
_cell.angle_beta   90.00
_cell.angle_gamma   90.00
#
_symmetry.space_group_name_H-M   'P 1'
#
loop_
_entity.id
_entity.type
_entity.pdbx_description
1 polymer ?
#
loop_
_entity_poly.entity_id
_entity_poly.type
_entity_poly.pdbx_seq_one_letter_code
_entity_poly.pdbx_strand_id
1 'polypeptide(L)'
;MSIFGTMKTGVSGMNAQANRLATVGDNIANSSTIGYKRASTAFSSMVLPSSGGNYNSGGVSSNIRYSISESGGYSYTTSATDMAIEGSGFFIVADSRDPDAAQFLTRAGNFARETVEEPAGSGVYKTFLKNAAGYYLFTPSQATASSNRFSGSVVEMPGNDIQSTPTTAGTMKFNLNNQTKIAPASPALPTAENIWKTSMTGFGYQGVEIVYDFTFTRTAANEWSLSVTDKRDPSTVLVGPETLTFDPVTGALDAATGNLIIPGVAGQNDDIEVSLAGSTTQNTGSTIMSGGLNGNGASAVKDVIIETDGSIYIQYQNGSKVLTESRLMLATVTSPDNLNPVNGNAYSASNTSGILIANDPGTKGVGNLMTKTLETSNVDIANELTEMIESQRIYSANSKVFQTGSELLDVLVNLKR
;
A
#
# COMPACT_ATOMS: atom_id res chain seq x y z
N MET A 1 -51.19 -31.11 -18.96
CA MET A 1 -49.94 -30.44 -19.35
C MET A 1 -49.80 -30.43 -20.86
N SER A 2 -49.49 -29.31 -21.45
CA SER A 2 -49.15 -29.27 -22.88
C SER A 2 -47.74 -29.83 -23.09
N ILE A 3 -47.57 -30.75 -24.05
CA ILE A 3 -46.24 -31.31 -24.42
C ILE A 3 -45.28 -30.17 -24.75
N PHE A 4 -45.76 -29.11 -25.34
CA PHE A 4 -44.99 -27.91 -25.62
C PHE A 4 -44.48 -27.21 -24.33
N GLY A 5 -45.27 -27.22 -23.26
CA GLY A 5 -44.88 -26.70 -21.95
C GLY A 5 -43.71 -27.48 -21.33
N THR A 6 -43.72 -28.83 -21.41
CA THR A 6 -42.63 -29.67 -20.89
C THR A 6 -41.34 -29.50 -21.67
N MET A 7 -41.45 -29.35 -23.02
CA MET A 7 -40.28 -29.06 -23.86
C MET A 7 -39.66 -27.68 -23.53
N LYS A 8 -40.49 -26.64 -23.33
CA LYS A 8 -40.05 -25.30 -22.97
C LYS A 8 -39.32 -25.32 -21.59
N THR A 9 -39.86 -26.06 -20.62
CA THR A 9 -39.22 -26.22 -19.32
C THR A 9 -37.89 -26.97 -19.43
N GLY A 10 -37.82 -28.03 -20.27
CA GLY A 10 -36.55 -28.72 -20.54
C GLY A 10 -35.51 -27.82 -21.16
N VAL A 11 -35.85 -26.98 -22.14
CA VAL A 11 -34.95 -26.00 -22.73
C VAL A 11 -34.48 -24.95 -21.71
N SER A 12 -35.44 -24.43 -20.90
CA SER A 12 -35.11 -23.49 -19.82
C SER A 12 -34.13 -24.09 -18.80
N GLY A 13 -34.36 -25.37 -18.42
CA GLY A 13 -33.46 -26.11 -17.54
C GLY A 13 -32.05 -26.33 -18.15
N MET A 14 -32.01 -26.69 -19.45
CA MET A 14 -30.70 -26.81 -20.15
C MET A 14 -29.93 -25.49 -20.18
N ASN A 15 -30.61 -24.38 -20.51
CA ASN A 15 -29.96 -23.05 -20.52
C ASN A 15 -29.46 -22.65 -19.16
N ALA A 16 -30.22 -22.91 -18.10
CA ALA A 16 -29.80 -22.62 -16.72
C ALA A 16 -28.56 -23.43 -16.32
N GLN A 17 -28.52 -24.74 -16.69
CA GLN A 17 -27.34 -25.57 -16.41
C GLN A 17 -26.15 -25.22 -17.29
N ALA A 18 -26.36 -24.77 -18.52
CA ALA A 18 -25.27 -24.24 -19.35
C ALA A 18 -24.62 -23.00 -18.74
N ASN A 19 -25.40 -22.07 -18.18
CA ASN A 19 -24.87 -20.93 -17.45
C ASN A 19 -24.08 -21.36 -16.19
N ARG A 20 -24.56 -22.36 -15.45
CA ARG A 20 -23.83 -22.90 -14.30
C ARG A 20 -22.52 -23.57 -14.73
N LEU A 21 -22.52 -24.33 -15.83
CA LEU A 21 -21.30 -24.93 -16.39
C LEU A 21 -20.29 -23.87 -16.83
N ALA A 22 -20.74 -22.75 -17.39
CA ALA A 22 -19.89 -21.66 -17.77
C ALA A 22 -19.24 -21.00 -16.54
N THR A 23 -20.04 -20.66 -15.50
CA THR A 23 -19.48 -20.07 -14.25
C THR A 23 -18.51 -21.00 -13.54
N VAL A 24 -18.81 -22.30 -13.48
CA VAL A 24 -17.90 -23.31 -12.91
C VAL A 24 -16.62 -23.42 -13.75
N GLY A 25 -16.72 -23.41 -15.08
CA GLY A 25 -15.56 -23.41 -15.98
C GLY A 25 -14.66 -22.20 -15.75
N ASP A 26 -15.25 -21.01 -15.65
CA ASP A 26 -14.51 -19.77 -15.33
C ASP A 26 -13.83 -19.82 -13.96
N ASN A 27 -14.51 -20.33 -12.93
CA ASN A 27 -13.95 -20.51 -11.60
C ASN A 27 -12.74 -21.46 -11.61
N ILE A 28 -12.87 -22.61 -12.27
CA ILE A 28 -11.74 -23.58 -12.37
C ILE A 28 -10.57 -22.97 -13.11
N ALA A 29 -10.81 -22.28 -14.22
CA ALA A 29 -9.76 -21.63 -15.02
C ALA A 29 -9.00 -20.56 -14.21
N ASN A 30 -9.70 -19.87 -13.28
CA ASN A 30 -9.17 -18.79 -12.47
C ASN A 30 -8.86 -19.20 -11.01
N SER A 31 -8.82 -20.48 -10.72
CA SER A 31 -8.52 -20.98 -9.36
C SER A 31 -7.12 -20.62 -8.85
N SER A 32 -6.18 -20.38 -9.76
CA SER A 32 -4.81 -19.92 -9.44
C SER A 32 -4.60 -18.43 -9.70
N THR A 33 -5.64 -17.69 -10.09
CA THR A 33 -5.55 -16.26 -10.40
C THR A 33 -5.61 -15.43 -9.12
N ILE A 34 -4.62 -14.55 -8.91
CA ILE A 34 -4.50 -13.71 -7.72
C ILE A 34 -5.70 -12.78 -7.60
N GLY A 35 -6.32 -12.75 -6.42
CA GLY A 35 -7.45 -11.88 -6.12
C GLY A 35 -8.76 -12.21 -6.88
N TYR A 36 -8.82 -13.35 -7.57
CA TYR A 36 -10.05 -13.77 -8.25
C TYR A 36 -11.14 -14.11 -7.24
N LYS A 37 -12.38 -13.74 -7.57
CA LYS A 37 -13.56 -14.00 -6.75
C LYS A 37 -14.55 -14.89 -7.50
N ARG A 38 -14.99 -15.94 -6.81
CA ARG A 38 -15.90 -16.97 -7.32
C ARG A 38 -17.19 -16.36 -7.86
N ALA A 39 -17.60 -16.79 -9.05
CA ALA A 39 -18.91 -16.55 -9.62
C ALA A 39 -19.81 -17.78 -9.38
N SER A 40 -21.05 -17.59 -9.03
CA SER A 40 -22.03 -18.65 -8.84
C SER A 40 -23.31 -18.35 -9.58
N THR A 41 -24.01 -19.40 -10.05
CA THR A 41 -25.30 -19.27 -10.71
C THR A 41 -26.42 -19.62 -9.72
N ALA A 42 -27.25 -18.63 -9.39
CA ALA A 42 -28.47 -18.83 -8.60
C ALA A 42 -29.67 -19.07 -9.51
N PHE A 43 -30.54 -19.99 -9.11
CA PHE A 43 -31.74 -20.32 -9.87
C PHE A 43 -32.98 -19.78 -9.17
N SER A 44 -33.94 -19.30 -9.97
CA SER A 44 -35.27 -18.91 -9.51
C SER A 44 -36.34 -19.56 -10.38
N SER A 45 -37.44 -20.01 -9.77
CA SER A 45 -38.57 -20.57 -10.51
C SER A 45 -39.36 -19.46 -11.18
N MET A 46 -39.65 -19.64 -12.48
CA MET A 46 -40.65 -18.82 -13.19
C MET A 46 -42.05 -19.40 -12.94
N VAL A 47 -42.92 -18.61 -12.33
CA VAL A 47 -44.31 -18.98 -12.08
C VAL A 47 -45.19 -18.30 -13.13
N LEU A 48 -45.93 -19.10 -13.92
CA LEU A 48 -46.95 -18.56 -14.81
C LEU A 48 -48.32 -18.61 -14.10
N PRO A 49 -49.18 -17.59 -14.25
CA PRO A 49 -50.54 -17.63 -13.68
C PRO A 49 -51.28 -18.87 -14.15
N SER A 50 -51.77 -19.69 -13.23
CA SER A 50 -52.61 -20.84 -13.52
C SER A 50 -54.09 -20.44 -13.40
N SER A 51 -54.87 -20.63 -14.45
CA SER A 51 -56.32 -20.58 -14.35
C SER A 51 -56.88 -21.97 -13.97
N GLY A 52 -57.71 -22.01 -12.93
CA GLY A 52 -58.30 -23.17 -12.26
C GLY A 52 -58.17 -24.52 -12.93
N GLY A 53 -57.43 -25.43 -12.27
CA GLY A 53 -57.32 -26.86 -12.61
C GLY A 53 -56.22 -27.28 -13.57
N ASN A 54 -55.55 -26.35 -14.25
CA ASN A 54 -54.41 -26.66 -15.16
C ASN A 54 -53.06 -26.16 -14.60
N TYR A 55 -52.12 -27.08 -14.46
CA TYR A 55 -50.73 -26.72 -14.12
C TYR A 55 -50.02 -26.12 -15.35
N ASN A 56 -49.59 -24.86 -15.25
CA ASN A 56 -48.77 -24.20 -16.27
C ASN A 56 -47.31 -24.28 -15.89
N SER A 57 -46.52 -24.96 -16.71
CA SER A 57 -45.07 -25.08 -16.52
C SER A 57 -44.38 -23.74 -16.88
N GLY A 58 -43.73 -23.13 -15.90
CA GLY A 58 -43.01 -21.84 -16.06
C GLY A 58 -41.60 -22.02 -16.62
N GLY A 59 -40.78 -22.77 -15.90
CA GLY A 59 -39.37 -22.91 -16.19
C GLY A 59 -38.49 -22.35 -15.08
N VAL A 60 -37.20 -22.16 -15.37
CA VAL A 60 -36.19 -21.65 -14.44
C VAL A 60 -35.49 -20.44 -15.07
N SER A 61 -35.22 -19.41 -14.26
CA SER A 61 -34.36 -18.28 -14.60
C SER A 61 -33.05 -18.41 -13.81
N SER A 62 -31.94 -18.08 -14.43
CA SER A 62 -30.62 -18.07 -13.79
C SER A 62 -30.09 -16.66 -13.65
N ASN A 63 -29.48 -16.37 -12.51
CA ASN A 63 -28.81 -15.12 -12.19
C ASN A 63 -27.38 -15.41 -11.74
N ILE A 64 -26.40 -14.69 -12.25
CA ILE A 64 -25.01 -14.80 -11.82
C ILE A 64 -24.81 -13.93 -10.60
N ARG A 65 -24.16 -14.47 -9.56
CA ARG A 65 -23.78 -13.78 -8.32
C ARG A 65 -22.29 -13.96 -8.11
N TYR A 66 -21.67 -12.91 -7.63
CA TYR A 66 -20.23 -12.90 -7.31
C TYR A 66 -20.04 -12.88 -5.79
N SER A 67 -19.13 -13.71 -5.28
CA SER A 67 -18.72 -13.73 -3.86
C SER A 67 -17.51 -12.81 -3.67
N ILE A 68 -17.67 -11.52 -3.97
CA ILE A 68 -16.59 -10.53 -3.92
C ILE A 68 -16.24 -10.20 -2.46
N SER A 69 -17.22 -10.27 -1.56
CA SER A 69 -17.06 -10.04 -0.12
C SER A 69 -16.27 -11.15 0.58
N GLU A 70 -16.21 -12.35 0.01
CA GLU A 70 -15.50 -13.49 0.60
C GLU A 70 -14.00 -13.41 0.30
N SER A 71 -13.16 -13.50 1.34
CA SER A 71 -11.71 -13.53 1.17
C SER A 71 -11.23 -14.90 0.70
N GLY A 72 -10.18 -14.91 -0.12
CA GLY A 72 -9.42 -16.12 -0.45
C GLY A 72 -8.41 -16.48 0.63
N GLY A 73 -7.54 -17.44 0.33
CA GLY A 73 -6.36 -17.73 1.15
C GLY A 73 -5.26 -16.68 0.93
N TYR A 74 -4.19 -16.76 1.74
CA TYR A 74 -3.03 -15.88 1.62
C TYR A 74 -1.78 -16.66 1.30
N SER A 75 -0.97 -16.15 0.37
CA SER A 75 0.32 -16.70 -0.03
C SER A 75 1.41 -15.67 0.19
N TYR A 76 2.46 -16.02 0.95
CA TYR A 76 3.59 -15.14 1.21
C TYR A 76 4.55 -15.11 0.02
N THR A 77 5.09 -13.92 -0.26
CA THR A 77 6.03 -13.68 -1.35
C THR A 77 7.29 -12.96 -0.85
N THR A 78 8.29 -12.87 -1.70
CA THR A 78 9.52 -12.12 -1.41
C THR A 78 9.51 -10.70 -1.95
N SER A 79 8.52 -10.36 -2.80
CA SER A 79 8.39 -9.03 -3.39
C SER A 79 7.90 -8.02 -2.36
N ALA A 80 8.57 -6.88 -2.27
CA ALA A 80 8.19 -5.81 -1.34
C ALA A 80 6.93 -5.04 -1.79
N THR A 81 6.54 -5.16 -3.07
CA THR A 81 5.40 -4.49 -3.67
C THR A 81 4.14 -5.35 -3.74
N ASP A 82 4.26 -6.64 -3.36
CA ASP A 82 3.12 -7.53 -3.27
C ASP A 82 2.34 -7.27 -1.98
N MET A 83 1.03 -7.14 -2.10
CA MET A 83 0.14 -6.78 -1.01
C MET A 83 -1.14 -7.59 -1.02
N ALA A 84 -1.69 -7.84 0.17
CA ALA A 84 -3.03 -8.40 0.35
C ALA A 84 -3.82 -7.58 1.38
N ILE A 85 -5.13 -7.71 1.36
CA ILE A 85 -6.02 -7.07 2.34
C ILE A 85 -6.65 -8.16 3.19
N GLU A 86 -6.37 -8.12 4.50
CA GLU A 86 -7.03 -8.98 5.47
C GLU A 86 -8.33 -8.35 5.94
N GLY A 87 -9.46 -8.89 5.49
CA GLY A 87 -10.77 -8.33 5.79
C GLY A 87 -11.38 -7.55 4.62
N SER A 88 -12.20 -6.53 4.92
CA SER A 88 -12.95 -5.76 3.94
C SER A 88 -12.12 -4.65 3.32
N GLY A 89 -12.24 -4.42 2.01
CA GLY A 89 -11.59 -3.33 1.30
C GLY A 89 -11.05 -3.75 -0.07
N PHE A 90 -10.61 -2.78 -0.84
CA PHE A 90 -10.07 -2.98 -2.19
C PHE A 90 -8.93 -2.00 -2.42
N PHE A 91 -7.94 -2.39 -3.20
CA PHE A 91 -7.00 -1.46 -3.80
C PHE A 91 -7.73 -0.63 -4.86
N ILE A 92 -7.39 0.65 -4.91
CA ILE A 92 -7.88 1.56 -5.94
C ILE A 92 -6.84 1.58 -7.05
N VAL A 93 -7.29 1.37 -8.28
CA VAL A 93 -6.41 1.34 -9.45
C VAL A 93 -6.99 2.19 -10.58
N ALA A 94 -6.14 2.69 -11.45
CA ALA A 94 -6.51 3.48 -12.61
C ALA A 94 -6.04 2.80 -13.89
N ASP A 95 -6.77 2.97 -14.99
CA ASP A 95 -6.43 2.40 -16.30
C ASP A 95 -5.31 3.15 -17.02
N SER A 96 -5.10 4.40 -16.65
CA SER A 96 -4.03 5.24 -17.18
C SER A 96 -3.45 6.14 -16.08
N ARG A 97 -2.40 6.89 -16.42
CA ARG A 97 -1.75 7.83 -15.51
C ARG A 97 -2.35 9.23 -15.52
N ASP A 98 -3.33 9.44 -16.39
CA ASP A 98 -4.00 10.72 -16.53
C ASP A 98 -4.82 11.06 -15.26
N PRO A 99 -4.90 12.34 -14.90
CA PRO A 99 -5.73 12.77 -13.77
C PRO A 99 -7.21 12.37 -13.90
N ASP A 100 -7.68 12.19 -15.15
CA ASP A 100 -9.04 11.84 -15.50
C ASP A 100 -9.23 10.34 -15.82
N ALA A 101 -8.25 9.50 -15.52
CA ALA A 101 -8.30 8.05 -15.71
C ALA A 101 -9.52 7.39 -15.06
N ALA A 102 -10.03 6.35 -15.70
CA ALA A 102 -11.06 5.53 -15.10
C ALA A 102 -10.50 4.74 -13.92
N GLN A 103 -11.25 4.73 -12.81
CA GLN A 103 -10.84 4.10 -11.57
C GLN A 103 -11.61 2.82 -11.33
N PHE A 104 -10.91 1.81 -10.86
CA PHE A 104 -11.45 0.50 -10.57
C PHE A 104 -10.98 0.05 -9.19
N LEU A 105 -11.68 -0.94 -8.66
CA LEU A 105 -11.36 -1.60 -7.40
C LEU A 105 -10.79 -2.98 -7.71
N THR A 106 -9.79 -3.43 -6.96
CA THR A 106 -9.23 -4.77 -7.13
C THR A 106 -8.78 -5.38 -5.82
N ARG A 107 -8.76 -6.72 -5.74
CA ARG A 107 -8.10 -7.49 -4.69
C ARG A 107 -6.74 -8.03 -5.13
N ALA A 108 -6.41 -7.91 -6.42
CA ALA A 108 -5.13 -8.33 -6.95
C ALA A 108 -4.04 -7.33 -6.57
N GLY A 109 -3.21 -7.70 -5.59
CA GLY A 109 -2.15 -6.85 -5.04
C GLY A 109 -0.75 -7.16 -5.57
N ASN A 110 -0.63 -7.85 -6.69
CA ASN A 110 0.64 -8.18 -7.34
C ASN A 110 1.14 -7.01 -8.21
N PHE A 111 1.67 -5.98 -7.54
CA PHE A 111 2.19 -4.81 -8.24
C PHE A 111 3.67 -4.95 -8.58
N ALA A 112 4.02 -4.57 -9.81
CA ALA A 112 5.38 -4.47 -10.29
C ALA A 112 5.74 -3.01 -10.57
N ARG A 113 7.03 -2.68 -10.48
CA ARG A 113 7.53 -1.35 -10.82
C ARG A 113 7.63 -1.20 -12.35
N GLU A 114 7.04 -0.16 -12.88
CA GLU A 114 7.18 0.26 -14.28
C GLU A 114 7.80 1.65 -14.33
N THR A 115 9.00 1.76 -14.89
CA THR A 115 9.68 3.05 -15.06
C THR A 115 9.43 3.57 -16.47
N VAL A 116 8.92 4.77 -16.58
CA VAL A 116 8.54 5.41 -17.84
C VAL A 116 9.14 6.81 -17.90
N GLU A 117 9.63 7.20 -19.07
CA GLU A 117 10.05 8.57 -19.31
C GLU A 117 8.83 9.49 -19.45
N GLU A 118 8.73 10.52 -18.59
CA GLU A 118 7.57 11.41 -18.57
C GLU A 118 7.98 12.87 -18.22
N PRO A 119 7.70 13.83 -19.12
CA PRO A 119 7.15 13.64 -20.47
C PRO A 119 8.14 12.96 -21.42
N ALA A 120 7.63 12.29 -22.46
CA ALA A 120 8.45 11.57 -23.42
C ALA A 120 9.51 12.49 -24.06
N GLY A 121 10.79 12.07 -24.08
CA GLY A 121 11.92 12.84 -24.59
C GLY A 121 12.47 13.90 -23.63
N SER A 122 12.01 13.94 -22.37
CA SER A 122 12.50 14.88 -21.34
C SER A 122 13.77 14.42 -20.63
N GLY A 123 14.08 13.11 -20.68
CA GLY A 123 15.11 12.48 -19.87
C GLY A 123 14.71 12.30 -18.39
N VAL A 124 13.48 12.67 -18.01
CA VAL A 124 12.96 12.48 -16.67
C VAL A 124 12.23 11.14 -16.58
N TYR A 125 12.67 10.27 -15.69
CA TYR A 125 12.08 8.97 -15.49
C TYR A 125 11.27 8.94 -14.20
N LYS A 126 10.02 8.45 -14.30
CA LYS A 126 9.12 8.22 -13.16
C LYS A 126 8.81 6.74 -13.05
N THR A 127 8.68 6.25 -11.83
CA THR A 127 8.33 4.86 -11.55
C THR A 127 6.95 4.78 -10.95
N PHE A 128 6.15 3.88 -11.50
CA PHE A 128 4.77 3.62 -11.07
C PHE A 128 4.62 2.17 -10.63
N LEU A 129 3.62 1.89 -9.81
CA LEU A 129 3.21 0.53 -9.44
C LEU A 129 2.06 0.10 -10.35
N LYS A 130 2.29 -0.96 -11.13
CA LYS A 130 1.35 -1.50 -12.11
C LYS A 130 1.10 -2.97 -11.84
N ASN A 131 -0.15 -3.40 -11.87
CA ASN A 131 -0.49 -4.81 -11.70
C ASN A 131 -0.38 -5.59 -13.04
N ALA A 132 -0.49 -6.93 -12.97
CA ALA A 132 -0.41 -7.79 -14.14
C ALA A 132 -1.50 -7.52 -15.21
N ALA A 133 -2.62 -6.93 -14.81
CA ALA A 133 -3.71 -6.55 -15.71
C ALA A 133 -3.48 -5.21 -16.43
N GLY A 134 -2.43 -4.48 -16.06
CA GLY A 134 -2.10 -3.20 -16.67
C GLY A 134 -2.61 -1.96 -15.94
N TYR A 135 -3.26 -2.12 -14.79
CA TYR A 135 -3.75 -1.01 -13.99
C TYR A 135 -2.68 -0.46 -13.05
N TYR A 136 -2.66 0.85 -12.87
CA TYR A 136 -1.76 1.58 -11.98
C TYR A 136 -2.37 1.75 -10.59
N LEU A 137 -1.57 1.57 -9.56
CA LEU A 137 -2.00 1.82 -8.18
C LEU A 137 -2.31 3.30 -7.99
N PHE A 138 -3.52 3.59 -7.50
CA PHE A 138 -4.02 4.95 -7.30
C PHE A 138 -4.20 5.24 -5.81
N THR A 139 -3.86 6.46 -5.40
CA THR A 139 -4.11 6.94 -4.04
C THR A 139 -5.05 8.15 -4.05
N PRO A 140 -6.16 8.08 -3.31
CA PRO A 140 -7.07 9.20 -3.19
C PRO A 140 -6.50 10.28 -2.27
N SER A 141 -6.76 11.54 -2.59
CA SER A 141 -6.48 12.69 -1.71
C SER A 141 -7.62 12.98 -0.74
N GLN A 142 -8.79 12.37 -0.95
CA GLN A 142 -10.00 12.54 -0.12
C GLN A 142 -10.64 11.20 0.19
N ALA A 143 -11.20 11.08 1.38
CA ALA A 143 -11.82 9.84 1.86
C ALA A 143 -13.12 9.46 1.12
N THR A 144 -13.84 10.41 0.54
CA THR A 144 -15.14 10.16 -0.12
C THR A 144 -15.05 10.43 -1.61
N ALA A 145 -15.53 9.48 -2.41
CA ALA A 145 -15.62 9.63 -3.85
C ALA A 145 -16.75 10.59 -4.25
N SER A 146 -16.50 11.39 -5.26
CA SER A 146 -17.53 12.19 -5.93
C SER A 146 -17.93 11.47 -7.22
N SER A 147 -19.22 11.22 -7.43
CA SER A 147 -19.73 10.50 -8.62
C SER A 147 -19.02 9.16 -8.89
N ASN A 148 -18.79 8.37 -7.83
CA ASN A 148 -18.06 7.08 -7.88
C ASN A 148 -16.58 7.18 -8.31
N ARG A 149 -15.97 8.36 -8.13
CA ARG A 149 -14.58 8.62 -8.45
C ARG A 149 -13.89 9.38 -7.32
N PHE A 150 -12.66 9.02 -7.00
CA PHE A 150 -11.84 9.73 -6.04
C PHE A 150 -11.02 10.82 -6.74
N SER A 151 -10.83 11.95 -6.06
CA SER A 151 -9.76 12.88 -6.40
C SER A 151 -8.45 12.34 -5.85
N GLY A 152 -7.39 12.40 -6.63
CA GLY A 152 -6.09 11.86 -6.24
C GLY A 152 -5.19 11.67 -7.46
N SER A 153 -4.14 10.89 -7.28
CA SER A 153 -3.17 10.59 -8.34
C SER A 153 -2.72 9.12 -8.28
N VAL A 154 -2.15 8.67 -9.37
CA VAL A 154 -1.42 7.40 -9.41
C VAL A 154 -0.20 7.52 -8.50
N VAL A 155 0.13 6.45 -7.79
CA VAL A 155 1.32 6.41 -6.92
C VAL A 155 2.56 6.55 -7.78
N GLU A 156 3.20 7.70 -7.66
CA GLU A 156 4.43 8.06 -8.36
C GLU A 156 5.61 7.97 -7.41
N MET A 157 6.70 7.45 -7.91
CA MET A 157 7.97 7.35 -7.19
C MET A 157 9.09 7.88 -8.07
N PRO A 158 10.19 8.35 -7.48
CA PRO A 158 11.40 8.67 -8.25
C PRO A 158 11.80 7.46 -9.10
N GLY A 159 12.24 7.71 -10.31
CA GLY A 159 12.79 6.69 -11.19
C GLY A 159 14.08 6.08 -10.63
N ASN A 160 14.89 5.49 -11.51
CA ASN A 160 16.21 4.96 -11.12
C ASN A 160 17.26 6.06 -10.86
N ASP A 161 16.82 7.28 -10.63
CA ASP A 161 17.70 8.43 -10.47
C ASP A 161 18.44 8.35 -9.14
N ILE A 162 19.69 8.79 -9.18
CA ILE A 162 20.49 9.01 -7.99
C ILE A 162 19.92 10.25 -7.30
N GLN A 163 19.35 10.07 -6.13
CA GLN A 163 18.84 11.17 -5.32
C GLN A 163 19.62 11.31 -4.03
N SER A 164 19.69 12.55 -3.56
CA SER A 164 20.22 12.92 -2.25
C SER A 164 19.18 13.75 -1.53
N THR A 165 19.21 13.66 -0.21
CA THR A 165 18.37 14.49 0.65
C THR A 165 19.28 15.27 1.57
N PRO A 166 19.31 16.61 1.51
CA PRO A 166 20.15 17.40 2.41
C PRO A 166 19.68 17.23 3.85
N THR A 167 20.63 17.33 4.76
CA THR A 167 20.37 17.32 6.20
C THR A 167 19.74 18.65 6.62
N THR A 168 18.63 18.58 7.34
CA THR A 168 17.90 19.75 7.87
C THR A 168 17.68 19.67 9.37
N ALA A 169 17.71 18.46 9.94
CA ALA A 169 17.46 18.25 11.35
C ALA A 169 18.25 17.06 11.91
N GLY A 170 18.39 17.02 13.23
CA GLY A 170 18.99 15.90 13.91
C GLY A 170 18.73 15.88 15.41
N THR A 171 19.18 14.82 16.03
CA THR A 171 19.16 14.67 17.48
C THR A 171 20.54 14.22 17.96
N MET A 172 20.97 14.68 19.09
CA MET A 172 22.17 14.18 19.74
C MET A 172 21.96 14.17 21.25
N LYS A 173 21.97 12.97 21.82
CA LYS A 173 21.88 12.78 23.26
C LYS A 173 23.22 12.24 23.75
N PHE A 174 23.80 12.91 24.71
CA PHE A 174 25.13 12.61 25.22
C PHE A 174 25.20 12.70 26.74
N ASN A 175 26.23 12.10 27.29
CA ASN A 175 26.68 12.34 28.64
C ASN A 175 28.10 12.98 28.64
N LEU A 176 28.29 14.04 29.39
CA LEU A 176 29.61 14.66 29.63
C LEU A 176 30.09 14.31 31.02
N ASN A 177 31.37 13.95 31.13
CA ASN A 177 31.96 13.60 32.44
C ASN A 177 32.11 14.85 33.30
N ASN A 178 31.40 14.92 34.42
CA ASN A 178 31.49 16.03 35.37
C ASN A 178 32.80 16.12 36.15
N GLN A 179 33.72 15.15 36.00
CA GLN A 179 35.09 15.17 36.56
C GLN A 179 36.13 15.69 35.57
N THR A 180 35.74 16.01 34.32
CA THR A 180 36.64 16.67 33.36
C THR A 180 37.20 17.96 33.97
N LYS A 181 38.48 18.24 33.78
CA LYS A 181 39.07 19.47 34.30
C LYS A 181 38.46 20.71 33.68
N ILE A 182 38.27 21.75 34.50
CA ILE A 182 37.78 23.04 34.02
C ILE A 182 38.89 23.70 33.20
N ALA A 183 38.52 24.24 32.03
CA ALA A 183 39.46 24.95 31.17
C ALA A 183 39.99 26.22 31.89
N PRO A 184 41.27 26.55 31.75
CA PRO A 184 41.82 27.77 32.32
C PRO A 184 41.17 29.01 31.66
N ALA A 185 41.04 30.07 32.42
CA ALA A 185 40.56 31.35 31.91
C ALA A 185 41.50 31.90 30.82
N SER A 186 40.91 32.56 29.79
CA SER A 186 41.68 33.24 28.74
C SER A 186 42.87 34.07 29.34
N PRO A 187 44.09 34.01 28.77
CA PRO A 187 44.42 33.59 27.39
C PRO A 187 44.98 32.17 27.23
N ALA A 188 44.88 31.32 28.23
CA ALA A 188 45.37 29.94 28.11
C ALA A 188 44.43 29.09 27.21
N LEU A 189 45.00 28.30 26.30
CA LEU A 189 44.27 27.42 25.42
C LEU A 189 43.76 26.18 26.17
N PRO A 190 42.54 25.72 25.91
CA PRO A 190 42.04 24.45 26.41
C PRO A 190 42.96 23.29 25.98
N THR A 191 43.18 22.33 26.87
CA THR A 191 43.97 21.13 26.60
C THR A 191 43.12 19.91 26.41
N ALA A 192 43.68 18.81 25.96
CA ALA A 192 42.95 17.55 25.82
C ALA A 192 42.26 17.05 27.10
N GLU A 193 42.65 17.53 28.27
CA GLU A 193 42.06 17.17 29.56
C GLU A 193 40.78 17.93 29.89
N ASN A 194 40.50 19.03 29.16
CA ASN A 194 39.31 19.87 29.34
C ASN A 194 38.29 19.73 28.19
N ILE A 195 38.64 18.97 27.18
CA ILE A 195 37.88 18.90 25.92
C ILE A 195 37.37 17.47 25.69
N TRP A 196 36.12 17.38 25.25
CA TRP A 196 35.62 16.15 24.66
C TRP A 196 35.13 16.44 23.22
N LYS A 197 35.48 15.57 22.28
CA LYS A 197 35.17 15.74 20.87
C LYS A 197 34.37 14.56 20.37
N THR A 198 33.42 14.84 19.48
CA THR A 198 32.65 13.84 18.74
C THR A 198 32.31 14.39 17.38
N SER A 199 31.92 13.51 16.44
CA SER A 199 31.59 13.90 15.09
C SER A 199 30.27 13.28 14.66
N MET A 200 29.51 13.99 13.82
CA MET A 200 28.31 13.49 13.18
C MET A 200 28.39 13.79 11.69
N THR A 201 27.91 12.85 10.89
CA THR A 201 27.86 13.00 9.42
C THR A 201 26.51 13.52 8.99
N GLY A 202 26.49 14.59 8.23
CA GLY A 202 25.34 15.10 7.49
C GLY A 202 25.63 15.13 6.01
N PHE A 203 24.62 15.52 5.23
CA PHE A 203 24.70 15.58 3.78
C PHE A 203 24.22 16.94 3.29
N GLY A 204 24.98 17.53 2.40
CA GLY A 204 24.63 18.76 1.70
C GLY A 204 23.81 18.51 0.47
N TYR A 205 23.53 19.58 -0.29
CA TYR A 205 22.95 19.47 -1.62
C TYR A 205 23.79 18.53 -2.48
N GLN A 206 23.17 17.83 -3.40
CA GLN A 206 23.81 16.82 -4.25
C GLN A 206 24.44 15.62 -3.49
N GLY A 207 24.13 15.45 -2.20
CA GLY A 207 24.62 14.33 -1.39
C GLY A 207 26.07 14.38 -0.97
N VAL A 208 26.66 15.56 -0.97
CA VAL A 208 28.03 15.78 -0.48
C VAL A 208 28.07 15.51 1.02
N GLU A 209 28.93 14.59 1.43
CA GLU A 209 29.13 14.27 2.84
C GLU A 209 29.85 15.42 3.57
N ILE A 210 29.26 15.85 4.68
CA ILE A 210 29.82 16.89 5.57
C ILE A 210 29.92 16.29 6.96
N VAL A 211 31.12 16.26 7.49
CA VAL A 211 31.35 15.77 8.85
C VAL A 211 31.49 16.98 9.79
N TYR A 212 30.53 17.09 10.71
CA TYR A 212 30.49 18.13 11.72
C TYR A 212 31.21 17.63 12.98
N ASP A 213 32.27 18.34 13.37
CA ASP A 213 33.05 18.05 14.59
C ASP A 213 32.53 18.92 15.75
N PHE A 214 31.95 18.28 16.75
CA PHE A 214 31.44 18.90 17.96
C PHE A 214 32.53 18.88 19.04
N THR A 215 32.91 20.04 19.50
CA THR A 215 33.92 20.20 20.55
C THR A 215 33.27 20.76 21.81
N PHE A 216 33.27 19.99 22.88
CA PHE A 216 32.77 20.37 24.18
C PHE A 216 33.92 20.71 25.10
N THR A 217 33.92 21.90 25.67
CA THR A 217 34.96 22.39 26.61
C THR A 217 34.31 22.73 27.93
N ARG A 218 34.78 22.17 29.03
CA ARG A 218 34.26 22.47 30.34
C ARG A 218 34.75 23.84 30.82
N THR A 219 33.80 24.79 31.01
CA THR A 219 34.11 26.17 31.42
C THR A 219 33.88 26.43 32.90
N ALA A 220 32.89 25.78 33.51
CA ALA A 220 32.61 25.85 34.93
C ALA A 220 32.05 24.53 35.48
N ALA A 221 31.63 24.49 36.75
CA ALA A 221 31.19 23.26 37.43
C ALA A 221 30.03 22.56 36.71
N ASN A 222 29.02 23.30 36.19
CA ASN A 222 27.86 22.79 35.49
C ASN A 222 27.69 23.46 34.14
N GLU A 223 28.74 24.01 33.57
CA GLU A 223 28.73 24.72 32.31
C GLU A 223 29.77 24.15 31.35
N TRP A 224 29.32 23.97 30.12
CA TRP A 224 30.15 23.55 29.01
C TRP A 224 29.99 24.51 27.85
N SER A 225 31.04 24.74 27.12
CA SER A 225 31.04 25.49 25.88
C SER A 225 31.07 24.49 24.72
N LEU A 226 30.10 24.62 23.78
CA LEU A 226 30.01 23.83 22.58
C LEU A 226 30.45 24.68 21.40
N SER A 227 31.33 24.15 20.57
CA SER A 227 31.62 24.67 19.24
C SER A 227 31.53 23.59 18.20
N VAL A 228 31.05 23.97 17.00
CA VAL A 228 30.90 23.06 15.84
C VAL A 228 31.72 23.58 14.68
N THR A 229 32.53 22.70 14.11
CA THR A 229 33.37 22.99 12.94
C THR A 229 33.09 21.97 11.82
N ASP A 230 33.30 22.38 10.57
CA ASP A 230 33.35 21.43 9.46
C ASP A 230 34.74 20.75 9.45
N LYS A 231 34.75 19.43 9.46
CA LYS A 231 36.02 18.67 9.41
C LYS A 231 36.88 18.97 8.18
N ARG A 232 36.25 19.40 7.09
CA ARG A 232 36.96 19.81 5.85
C ARG A 232 37.67 21.15 6.01
N ASP A 233 37.13 22.05 6.84
CA ASP A 233 37.72 23.34 7.19
C ASP A 233 37.65 23.57 8.72
N PRO A 234 38.54 22.98 9.47
CA PRO A 234 38.54 23.10 10.94
C PRO A 234 38.85 24.52 11.45
N SER A 235 39.30 25.43 10.57
CA SER A 235 39.58 26.81 10.92
C SER A 235 38.33 27.68 11.01
N THR A 236 37.27 27.28 10.30
CA THR A 236 35.99 27.97 10.31
C THR A 236 35.04 27.35 11.33
N VAL A 237 34.75 28.12 12.39
CA VAL A 237 33.75 27.73 13.40
C VAL A 237 32.35 28.07 12.86
N LEU A 238 31.52 27.01 12.64
CA LEU A 238 30.16 27.17 12.15
C LEU A 238 29.24 27.67 13.28
N VAL A 239 29.41 27.10 14.50
CA VAL A 239 28.62 27.49 15.67
C VAL A 239 29.54 27.62 16.86
N GLY A 240 29.29 28.63 17.68
CA GLY A 240 29.85 28.76 19.00
C GLY A 240 30.87 29.85 19.20
N PRO A 241 31.36 29.94 20.41
CA PRO A 241 31.08 29.06 21.57
C PRO A 241 29.68 29.25 22.17
N GLU A 242 28.85 28.21 22.13
CA GLU A 242 27.53 28.17 22.76
C GLU A 242 27.63 27.62 24.19
N THR A 243 27.03 28.24 25.17
CA THR A 243 27.03 27.80 26.56
C THR A 243 25.91 26.82 26.84
N LEU A 244 26.29 25.60 27.24
CA LEU A 244 25.35 24.56 27.69
C LEU A 244 25.34 24.55 29.23
N THR A 245 24.17 24.77 29.83
CA THR A 245 23.99 24.76 31.30
C THR A 245 23.28 23.47 31.72
N PHE A 246 23.72 22.91 32.82
CA PHE A 246 23.18 21.67 33.38
C PHE A 246 22.70 21.90 34.81
N ASP A 247 21.58 21.28 35.15
CA ASP A 247 21.02 21.29 36.49
C ASP A 247 22.02 20.68 37.49
N PRO A 248 22.40 21.40 38.57
CA PRO A 248 23.42 20.93 39.49
C PRO A 248 22.98 19.71 40.34
N VAL A 249 21.70 19.41 40.43
CA VAL A 249 21.18 18.30 41.24
C VAL A 249 20.95 17.06 40.38
N THR A 250 20.31 17.21 39.23
CA THR A 250 19.96 16.10 38.35
C THR A 250 21.01 15.83 37.28
N GLY A 251 21.86 16.82 36.97
CA GLY A 251 22.83 16.77 35.88
C GLY A 251 22.19 16.80 34.49
N ALA A 252 20.89 17.11 34.37
CA ALA A 252 20.19 17.19 33.11
C ALA A 252 20.49 18.51 32.38
N LEU A 253 20.54 18.49 31.04
CA LEU A 253 20.69 19.69 30.23
C LEU A 253 19.47 20.60 30.40
N ASP A 254 19.68 21.90 30.57
CA ASP A 254 18.61 22.88 30.62
C ASP A 254 17.87 22.94 29.24
N ALA A 255 16.57 22.95 29.30
CA ALA A 255 15.74 23.02 28.11
C ALA A 255 15.99 24.29 27.25
N ALA A 256 16.37 25.38 27.87
CA ALA A 256 16.70 26.63 27.18
C ALA A 256 17.94 26.51 26.25
N THR A 257 18.84 25.59 26.55
CA THR A 257 20.07 25.34 25.76
C THR A 257 20.00 24.04 24.97
N GLY A 258 18.81 23.42 24.91
CA GLY A 258 18.62 22.09 24.32
C GLY A 258 18.50 22.05 22.78
N ASN A 259 18.45 23.19 22.08
CA ASN A 259 18.38 23.26 20.64
C ASN A 259 19.60 24.02 20.08
N LEU A 260 20.28 23.39 19.14
CA LEU A 260 21.44 23.94 18.44
C LEU A 260 21.09 24.14 16.97
N ILE A 261 21.31 25.32 16.43
CA ILE A 261 21.17 25.61 15.01
C ILE A 261 22.57 25.69 14.40
N ILE A 262 22.89 24.80 13.48
CA ILE A 262 24.11 24.83 12.69
C ILE A 262 23.76 25.58 11.40
N PRO A 263 24.32 26.78 11.17
CA PRO A 263 24.00 27.57 9.98
C PRO A 263 24.46 26.85 8.72
N GLY A 264 23.62 26.90 7.71
CA GLY A 264 23.93 26.37 6.40
C GLY A 264 25.02 27.19 5.69
N VAL A 265 25.79 26.50 4.89
CA VAL A 265 26.78 27.14 3.99
C VAL A 265 26.12 27.35 2.63
N ALA A 266 26.08 28.58 2.17
CA ALA A 266 25.43 28.95 0.91
C ALA A 266 25.91 28.06 -0.26
N GLY A 267 24.94 27.41 -0.94
CA GLY A 267 25.21 26.49 -2.04
C GLY A 267 25.64 25.07 -1.62
N GLN A 268 25.72 24.78 -0.31
CA GLN A 268 26.09 23.45 0.19
C GLN A 268 24.95 22.77 0.97
N ASN A 269 24.32 23.47 1.93
CA ASN A 269 23.25 22.94 2.76
C ASN A 269 22.41 24.06 3.37
N ASP A 270 21.22 23.72 3.86
CA ASP A 270 20.37 24.58 4.69
C ASP A 270 20.82 24.56 6.16
N ASP A 271 20.22 25.42 6.99
CA ASP A 271 20.37 25.40 8.44
C ASP A 271 19.92 24.04 9.00
N ILE A 272 20.69 23.51 9.93
CA ILE A 272 20.42 22.21 10.57
C ILE A 272 20.01 22.45 12.01
N GLU A 273 18.79 22.05 12.38
CA GLU A 273 18.32 22.08 13.75
C GLU A 273 18.68 20.78 14.47
N VAL A 274 19.55 20.83 15.46
CA VAL A 274 19.96 19.67 16.26
C VAL A 274 19.42 19.77 17.68
N SER A 275 18.53 18.85 18.04
CA SER A 275 18.02 18.76 19.42
C SER A 275 19.02 18.00 20.29
N LEU A 276 19.44 18.64 21.39
CA LEU A 276 20.33 18.09 22.44
C LEU A 276 19.51 17.58 23.64
N ALA A 277 18.21 17.57 23.57
CA ALA A 277 17.32 17.25 24.67
C ALA A 277 17.60 15.87 25.29
N GLY A 278 17.57 15.80 26.62
CA GLY A 278 17.85 14.58 27.38
C GLY A 278 19.32 14.24 27.52
N SER A 279 20.23 15.16 27.16
CA SER A 279 21.68 15.06 27.46
C SER A 279 21.93 15.33 28.93
N THR A 280 23.01 14.80 29.44
CA THR A 280 23.36 14.86 30.90
C THR A 280 24.82 15.14 31.13
N THR A 281 25.14 15.59 32.35
CA THR A 281 26.50 15.62 32.88
C THR A 281 26.58 14.78 34.15
N GLN A 282 27.13 13.58 34.03
CA GLN A 282 27.22 12.61 35.12
C GLN A 282 28.66 12.13 35.29
N ASN A 283 29.00 11.57 36.49
CA ASN A 283 30.32 11.02 36.78
C ASN A 283 30.52 9.66 36.09
N THR A 284 30.38 9.64 34.76
CA THR A 284 30.71 8.52 33.89
C THR A 284 31.45 9.04 32.67
N GLY A 285 32.10 8.17 31.89
CA GLY A 285 32.84 8.61 30.71
C GLY A 285 31.96 9.44 29.74
N SER A 286 32.56 10.46 29.14
CA SER A 286 31.87 11.23 28.11
C SER A 286 31.56 10.33 26.90
N THR A 287 30.29 10.26 26.49
CA THR A 287 29.85 9.37 25.42
C THR A 287 28.56 9.88 24.75
N ILE A 288 28.38 9.53 23.49
CA ILE A 288 27.07 9.67 22.81
C ILE A 288 26.20 8.47 23.23
N MET A 289 25.00 8.76 23.75
CA MET A 289 24.01 7.78 24.12
C MET A 289 23.16 7.37 22.90
N SER A 290 22.75 8.36 22.10
CA SER A 290 22.03 8.20 20.84
C SER A 290 22.13 9.49 20.05
N GLY A 291 22.02 9.40 18.73
CA GLY A 291 21.99 10.58 17.88
C GLY A 291 22.19 10.23 16.42
N GLY A 292 21.77 11.15 15.57
CA GLY A 292 21.92 11.09 14.13
C GLY A 292 21.36 12.34 13.49
N LEU A 293 21.90 12.68 12.36
CA LEU A 293 21.36 13.70 11.48
C LEU A 293 20.48 13.01 10.43
N ASN A 294 19.40 13.68 10.00
CA ASN A 294 18.63 13.24 8.86
C ASN A 294 19.39 13.50 7.55
N GLY A 295 18.79 13.12 6.44
CA GLY A 295 19.38 13.30 5.13
C GLY A 295 20.14 12.08 4.62
N ASN A 296 20.43 12.10 3.32
CA ASN A 296 21.03 11.00 2.60
C ASN A 296 22.07 11.47 1.62
N GLY A 297 23.18 10.74 1.56
CA GLY A 297 24.13 10.85 0.45
C GLY A 297 23.50 10.42 -0.87
N ALA A 298 24.10 10.84 -1.97
CA ALA A 298 23.68 10.46 -3.30
C ALA A 298 23.68 8.94 -3.45
N SER A 299 22.51 8.36 -3.67
CA SER A 299 22.30 6.92 -3.73
C SER A 299 21.18 6.56 -4.70
N ALA A 300 21.35 5.44 -5.40
CA ALA A 300 20.31 4.93 -6.28
C ALA A 300 19.19 4.26 -5.46
N VAL A 301 17.97 4.31 -5.98
CA VAL A 301 16.83 3.61 -5.42
C VAL A 301 17.08 2.09 -5.50
N LYS A 302 16.96 1.41 -4.38
CA LYS A 302 17.07 -0.05 -4.27
C LYS A 302 15.69 -0.69 -4.45
N ASP A 303 14.73 -0.29 -3.61
CA ASP A 303 13.40 -0.90 -3.56
C ASP A 303 12.36 0.08 -3.02
N VAL A 304 11.09 -0.31 -3.13
CA VAL A 304 9.95 0.37 -2.54
C VAL A 304 9.38 -0.52 -1.46
N ILE A 305 9.19 0.03 -0.27
CA ILE A 305 8.62 -0.69 0.87
C ILE A 305 7.29 -0.04 1.21
N ILE A 306 6.25 -0.85 1.26
CA ILE A 306 4.94 -0.41 1.72
C ILE A 306 4.74 -1.02 3.12
N GLU A 307 4.41 -0.19 4.09
CA GLU A 307 4.16 -0.65 5.46
C GLU A 307 2.66 -0.93 5.70
N THR A 308 2.36 -1.63 6.77
CA THR A 308 0.99 -2.09 7.08
C THR A 308 0.02 -0.95 7.35
N ASP A 309 0.51 0.24 7.67
CA ASP A 309 -0.28 1.46 7.86
C ASP A 309 -0.58 2.21 6.54
N GLY A 310 -0.11 1.69 5.40
CA GLY A 310 -0.23 2.29 4.08
C GLY A 310 0.86 3.31 3.73
N SER A 311 1.83 3.54 4.60
CA SER A 311 2.98 4.42 4.30
C SER A 311 3.89 3.80 3.27
N ILE A 312 4.31 4.57 2.27
CA ILE A 312 5.18 4.12 1.19
C ILE A 312 6.56 4.73 1.40
N TYR A 313 7.57 3.88 1.52
CA TYR A 313 8.96 4.27 1.68
C TYR A 313 9.79 3.88 0.47
N ILE A 314 10.68 4.75 0.09
CA ILE A 314 11.75 4.45 -0.88
C ILE A 314 12.97 4.02 -0.10
N GLN A 315 13.44 2.81 -0.36
CA GLN A 315 14.70 2.31 0.18
C GLN A 315 15.83 2.55 -0.81
N TYR A 316 16.89 3.21 -0.34
CA TYR A 316 18.10 3.45 -1.11
C TYR A 316 19.14 2.36 -0.89
N GLN A 317 20.13 2.24 -1.80
CA GLN A 317 21.19 1.23 -1.72
C GLN A 317 22.07 1.41 -0.46
N ASN A 318 22.19 2.63 0.05
CA ASN A 318 22.89 2.94 1.30
C ASN A 318 22.12 2.50 2.57
N GLY A 319 20.92 1.88 2.41
CA GLY A 319 20.11 1.37 3.51
C GLY A 319 19.12 2.37 4.11
N SER A 320 19.18 3.63 3.71
CA SER A 320 18.24 4.64 4.22
C SER A 320 16.87 4.52 3.58
N LYS A 321 15.86 4.95 4.33
CA LYS A 321 14.44 4.94 3.92
C LYS A 321 13.91 6.37 3.97
N VAL A 322 13.26 6.79 2.89
CA VAL A 322 12.57 8.09 2.81
C VAL A 322 11.09 7.85 2.61
N LEU A 323 10.27 8.47 3.45
CA LEU A 323 8.81 8.43 3.32
C LEU A 323 8.40 9.24 2.10
N THR A 324 7.54 8.69 1.27
CA THR A 324 6.93 9.42 0.15
C THR A 324 5.73 10.24 0.65
N GLU A 325 5.33 11.24 -0.12
CA GLU A 325 4.09 12.00 0.16
C GLU A 325 2.83 11.18 -0.09
N SER A 326 2.93 10.12 -0.91
CA SER A 326 1.82 9.24 -1.25
C SER A 326 1.59 8.22 -0.14
N ARG A 327 0.33 8.07 0.27
CA ARG A 327 -0.10 7.06 1.24
C ARG A 327 -1.16 6.17 0.64
N LEU A 328 -1.00 4.86 0.78
CA LEU A 328 -1.96 3.88 0.30
C LEU A 328 -3.23 3.91 1.16
N MET A 329 -4.37 4.16 0.53
CA MET A 329 -5.69 4.04 1.13
C MET A 329 -6.45 2.89 0.49
N LEU A 330 -7.30 2.25 1.26
CA LEU A 330 -8.15 1.16 0.80
C LEU A 330 -9.60 1.65 0.65
N ALA A 331 -10.24 1.29 -0.45
CA ALA A 331 -11.64 1.63 -0.69
C ALA A 331 -12.58 0.56 -0.14
N THR A 332 -13.71 0.99 0.39
CA THR A 332 -14.83 0.13 0.76
C THR A 332 -16.11 0.59 0.09
N VAL A 333 -17.03 -0.35 -0.08
CA VAL A 333 -18.39 -0.11 -0.58
C VAL A 333 -19.39 -0.80 0.32
N THR A 334 -20.63 -0.33 0.36
CA THR A 334 -21.68 -0.88 1.21
C THR A 334 -22.04 -2.31 0.82
N SER A 335 -22.06 -2.60 -0.48
CA SER A 335 -22.45 -3.91 -1.04
C SER A 335 -21.42 -4.38 -2.08
N PRO A 336 -20.34 -5.05 -1.66
CA PRO A 336 -19.27 -5.49 -2.56
C PRO A 336 -19.74 -6.44 -3.66
N ASP A 337 -20.66 -7.34 -3.35
CA ASP A 337 -21.16 -8.35 -4.29
C ASP A 337 -22.02 -7.78 -5.42
N ASN A 338 -22.39 -6.49 -5.34
CA ASN A 338 -23.07 -5.73 -6.36
C ASN A 338 -22.13 -4.87 -7.23
N LEU A 339 -20.84 -5.01 -7.09
CA LEU A 339 -19.86 -4.41 -8.00
C LEU A 339 -19.92 -5.09 -9.37
N ASN A 340 -19.66 -4.33 -10.42
CA ASN A 340 -19.59 -4.87 -11.77
C ASN A 340 -18.17 -5.36 -12.07
N PRO A 341 -17.96 -6.65 -12.38
CA PRO A 341 -16.65 -7.14 -12.78
C PRO A 341 -16.23 -6.57 -14.13
N VAL A 342 -14.97 -6.22 -14.23
CA VAL A 342 -14.30 -5.80 -15.47
C VAL A 342 -13.05 -6.65 -15.69
N ASN A 343 -12.42 -6.54 -16.85
CA ASN A 343 -11.24 -7.32 -17.18
C ASN A 343 -10.13 -7.10 -16.14
N GLY A 344 -9.30 -8.13 -15.90
CA GLY A 344 -8.12 -8.02 -15.05
C GLY A 344 -8.38 -8.09 -13.56
N ASN A 345 -9.41 -8.83 -13.12
CA ASN A 345 -9.81 -8.97 -11.71
C ASN A 345 -10.06 -7.62 -11.03
N ALA A 346 -10.63 -6.70 -11.78
CA ALA A 346 -11.02 -5.39 -11.31
C ALA A 346 -12.56 -5.28 -11.29
N TYR A 347 -13.04 -4.32 -10.52
CA TYR A 347 -14.47 -4.08 -10.33
C TYR A 347 -14.76 -2.59 -10.48
N SER A 348 -15.84 -2.28 -11.18
CA SER A 348 -16.37 -0.92 -11.24
C SER A 348 -17.54 -0.75 -10.28
N ALA A 349 -17.69 0.44 -9.70
CA ALA A 349 -18.85 0.75 -8.88
C ALA A 349 -20.11 0.71 -9.70
N SER A 350 -21.18 0.15 -9.13
CA SER A 350 -22.53 0.15 -9.69
C SER A 350 -23.46 1.06 -8.88
N ASN A 351 -24.63 1.37 -9.43
CA ASN A 351 -25.65 2.14 -8.70
C ASN A 351 -26.17 1.42 -7.45
N THR A 352 -25.96 0.09 -7.37
CA THR A 352 -26.40 -0.76 -6.25
C THR A 352 -25.29 -1.15 -5.31
N SER A 353 -24.02 -0.87 -5.63
CA SER A 353 -22.89 -1.16 -4.74
C SER A 353 -22.78 -0.19 -3.57
N GLY A 354 -23.38 0.99 -3.66
CA GLY A 354 -23.30 2.04 -2.65
C GLY A 354 -22.14 3.02 -2.89
N ILE A 355 -21.90 3.89 -1.92
CA ILE A 355 -20.89 4.95 -2.01
C ILE A 355 -19.50 4.36 -1.77
N LEU A 356 -18.54 4.80 -2.57
CA LEU A 356 -17.12 4.51 -2.39
C LEU A 356 -16.52 5.38 -1.28
N ILE A 357 -15.91 4.75 -0.29
CA ILE A 357 -15.22 5.43 0.81
C ILE A 357 -13.81 4.86 0.92
N ALA A 358 -12.81 5.72 0.94
CA ALA A 358 -11.41 5.34 1.16
C ALA A 358 -10.98 5.72 2.57
N ASN A 359 -10.25 4.82 3.22
CA ASN A 359 -9.67 5.05 4.54
C ASN A 359 -8.30 4.41 4.64
N ASP A 360 -7.54 4.82 5.64
CA ASP A 360 -6.27 4.17 5.97
C ASP A 360 -6.50 2.70 6.37
N PRO A 361 -5.58 1.79 6.02
CA PRO A 361 -5.65 0.40 6.43
C PRO A 361 -5.87 0.23 7.94
N GLY A 362 -6.69 -0.73 8.33
CA GLY A 362 -7.00 -1.01 9.74
C GLY A 362 -7.89 0.02 10.44
N THR A 363 -8.45 1.00 9.72
CA THR A 363 -9.31 2.04 10.31
C THR A 363 -10.73 1.97 9.76
N LYS A 364 -11.72 2.45 10.55
CA LYS A 364 -13.13 2.65 10.14
C LYS A 364 -13.77 1.47 9.39
N GLY A 365 -13.45 0.23 9.79
CA GLY A 365 -14.03 -0.98 9.18
C GLY A 365 -13.36 -1.43 7.89
N VAL A 366 -12.26 -0.80 7.50
CA VAL A 366 -11.37 -1.27 6.45
C VAL A 366 -10.43 -2.34 7.02
N GLY A 367 -10.14 -3.37 6.25
CA GLY A 367 -9.21 -4.44 6.61
C GLY A 367 -7.77 -3.97 6.79
N ASN A 368 -6.95 -4.84 7.34
CA ASN A 368 -5.52 -4.61 7.51
C ASN A 368 -4.77 -4.85 6.19
N LEU A 369 -3.73 -4.07 5.96
CA LEU A 369 -2.82 -4.32 4.84
C LEU A 369 -1.76 -5.34 5.26
N MET A 370 -1.63 -6.41 4.49
CA MET A 370 -0.55 -7.39 4.61
C MET A 370 0.45 -7.16 3.48
N THR A 371 1.69 -6.91 3.84
CA THR A 371 2.79 -6.72 2.87
C THR A 371 3.49 -8.04 2.58
N LYS A 372 4.13 -8.15 1.42
CA LYS A 372 4.78 -9.38 0.94
C LYS A 372 3.84 -10.59 0.94
N THR A 373 2.59 -10.35 0.64
CA THR A 373 1.52 -11.35 0.68
C THR A 373 0.57 -11.09 -0.48
N LEU A 374 0.04 -12.15 -1.06
CA LEU A 374 -0.98 -12.07 -2.11
C LEU A 374 -2.22 -12.84 -1.68
N GLU A 375 -3.38 -12.28 -2.00
CA GLU A 375 -4.66 -12.98 -1.83
C GLU A 375 -4.85 -13.98 -2.98
N THR A 376 -5.02 -15.25 -2.68
CA THR A 376 -5.31 -16.29 -3.67
C THR A 376 -6.79 -16.27 -4.04
N SER A 377 -7.15 -16.97 -5.10
CA SER A 377 -8.56 -17.19 -5.46
C SER A 377 -9.33 -17.82 -4.30
N ASN A 378 -10.60 -17.44 -4.10
CA ASN A 378 -11.51 -18.07 -3.15
C ASN A 378 -12.27 -19.27 -3.75
N VAL A 379 -11.82 -19.80 -4.88
CA VAL A 379 -12.39 -20.97 -5.57
C VAL A 379 -11.87 -22.26 -4.95
N ASP A 380 -12.79 -23.14 -4.56
CA ASP A 380 -12.48 -24.52 -4.19
C ASP A 380 -12.71 -25.45 -5.41
N ILE A 381 -11.62 -25.95 -5.98
CA ILE A 381 -11.64 -26.80 -7.18
C ILE A 381 -12.48 -28.08 -6.95
N ALA A 382 -12.43 -28.69 -5.78
CA ALA A 382 -13.17 -29.93 -5.49
C ALA A 382 -14.67 -29.69 -5.51
N ASN A 383 -15.13 -28.58 -4.94
CA ASN A 383 -16.52 -28.16 -4.99
C ASN A 383 -16.95 -27.83 -6.42
N GLU A 384 -16.15 -27.08 -7.18
CA GLU A 384 -16.46 -26.73 -8.57
C GLU A 384 -16.55 -27.96 -9.48
N LEU A 385 -15.65 -28.93 -9.33
CA LEU A 385 -15.71 -30.19 -10.08
C LEU A 385 -16.98 -30.99 -9.75
N THR A 386 -17.39 -31.00 -8.50
CA THR A 386 -18.64 -31.66 -8.07
C THR A 386 -19.86 -30.97 -8.68
N GLU A 387 -19.88 -29.61 -8.64
CA GLU A 387 -20.93 -28.83 -9.28
C GLU A 387 -20.98 -29.00 -10.79
N MET A 388 -19.81 -29.16 -11.42
CA MET A 388 -19.73 -29.45 -12.87
C MET A 388 -20.38 -30.79 -13.22
N ILE A 389 -20.05 -31.85 -12.47
CA ILE A 389 -20.61 -33.19 -12.71
C ILE A 389 -22.13 -33.18 -12.48
N GLU A 390 -22.58 -32.52 -11.43
CA GLU A 390 -24.02 -32.37 -11.15
C GLU A 390 -24.75 -31.66 -12.28
N SER A 391 -24.21 -30.52 -12.73
CA SER A 391 -24.78 -29.70 -13.82
C SER A 391 -24.83 -30.46 -15.15
N GLN A 392 -23.77 -31.24 -15.47
CA GLN A 392 -23.76 -32.11 -16.64
C GLN A 392 -24.87 -33.18 -16.60
N ARG A 393 -25.07 -33.81 -15.43
CA ARG A 393 -26.14 -34.81 -15.25
C ARG A 393 -27.51 -34.19 -15.43
N ILE A 394 -27.77 -33.04 -14.82
CA ILE A 394 -29.06 -32.33 -14.92
C ILE A 394 -29.27 -31.82 -16.35
N TYR A 395 -28.26 -31.31 -17.02
CA TYR A 395 -28.32 -30.92 -18.42
C TYR A 395 -28.74 -32.11 -19.32
N SER A 396 -28.10 -33.27 -19.14
CA SER A 396 -28.39 -34.50 -19.87
C SER A 396 -29.83 -35.00 -19.60
N ALA A 397 -30.33 -34.89 -18.35
CA ALA A 397 -31.69 -35.24 -17.99
C ALA A 397 -32.71 -34.31 -18.67
N ASN A 398 -32.49 -32.99 -18.67
CA ASN A 398 -33.35 -32.04 -19.36
C ASN A 398 -33.35 -32.24 -20.88
N SER A 399 -32.20 -32.58 -21.47
CA SER A 399 -32.08 -32.95 -22.90
C SER A 399 -32.92 -34.19 -23.22
N LYS A 400 -32.92 -35.20 -22.32
CA LYS A 400 -33.76 -36.39 -22.50
C LYS A 400 -35.26 -36.05 -22.44
N VAL A 401 -35.67 -35.17 -21.51
CA VAL A 401 -37.07 -34.68 -21.41
C VAL A 401 -37.46 -33.96 -22.69
N PHE A 402 -36.59 -33.15 -23.25
CA PHE A 402 -36.83 -32.46 -24.52
C PHE A 402 -36.96 -33.44 -25.68
N GLN A 403 -36.08 -34.43 -25.78
CA GLN A 403 -36.08 -35.47 -26.80
C GLN A 403 -37.39 -36.29 -26.75
N THR A 404 -37.77 -36.79 -25.57
CA THR A 404 -39.07 -37.53 -25.43
C THR A 404 -40.26 -36.67 -25.74
N GLY A 405 -40.24 -35.37 -25.42
CA GLY A 405 -41.29 -34.43 -25.83
C GLY A 405 -41.38 -34.28 -27.33
N SER A 406 -40.24 -34.22 -28.05
CA SER A 406 -40.18 -34.17 -29.51
C SER A 406 -40.71 -35.45 -30.15
N GLU A 407 -40.30 -36.62 -29.64
CA GLU A 407 -40.80 -37.91 -30.14
C GLU A 407 -42.30 -38.07 -29.98
N LEU A 408 -42.87 -37.61 -28.82
CA LEU A 408 -44.32 -37.60 -28.61
C LEU A 408 -45.08 -36.65 -29.56
N LEU A 409 -44.48 -35.52 -29.91
CA LEU A 409 -45.04 -34.59 -30.92
C LEU A 409 -45.06 -35.22 -32.31
N ASP A 410 -43.97 -35.91 -32.70
CA ASP A 410 -43.91 -36.63 -33.97
C ASP A 410 -44.96 -37.72 -34.09
N VAL A 411 -45.18 -38.51 -33.03
CA VAL A 411 -46.24 -39.51 -32.96
C VAL A 411 -47.62 -38.85 -33.10
N LEU A 412 -47.85 -37.73 -32.42
CA LEU A 412 -49.15 -37.01 -32.45
C LEU A 412 -49.45 -36.42 -33.82
N VAL A 413 -48.42 -35.89 -34.51
CA VAL A 413 -48.56 -35.39 -35.88
C VAL A 413 -48.87 -36.54 -36.88
N ASN A 414 -48.20 -37.68 -36.70
CA ASN A 414 -48.43 -38.86 -37.54
C ASN A 414 -49.80 -39.51 -37.31
N LEU A 415 -50.36 -39.41 -36.09
CA LEU A 415 -51.73 -39.89 -35.80
C LEU A 415 -52.86 -39.02 -36.43
N LYS A 416 -52.57 -37.80 -36.84
CA LYS A 416 -53.48 -36.86 -37.45
C LYS A 416 -53.49 -36.93 -38.97
N ARG A 417 -52.60 -37.72 -39.56
CA ARG A 417 -52.63 -38.08 -40.99
C ARG A 417 -53.38 -39.35 -41.20
#